data_aeb6ea7099b543e231d82dc7d8a7b217
#
_entry.id   aeb6ea7099b543e231d82dc7d8a7b217
#
_cell.length_a   1.000
_cell.length_b   1.000
_cell.length_c   1.000
_cell.angle_alpha   90.00
_cell.angle_beta   90.00
_cell.angle_gamma   90.00
#
_symmetry.space_group_name_H-M   'P 1'
#
loop_
_entity.id
_entity.type
_entity.pdbx_description
1 polymer ?
#
loop_
_entity_poly.entity_id
_entity_poly.type
_entity_poly.pdbx_seq_one_letter_code
_entity_poly.pdbx_strand_id
1 'polypeptide(L)'
;MHLDLPLEQLVKRRGAAFQLAFASEAKTLVPSREEFALSASHRGLHVLARNEEALAPPLQVLRDAYGPALLVEAPKVRLLGGTRPKEPVMHVRVSLYANSRDAVRKALQARGAALSEDYLGATYCVLRCEAPLADLLGFPAELARLTAGTAKHWIALSHYAIVTRDPGGRAA
;
A
#
# COMPACT_ATOMS: atom_id res chain seq x y z
N MET A 1 -13.56 11.84 6.81
CA MET A 1 -12.71 11.62 5.61
C MET A 1 -11.43 10.96 6.10
N HIS A 2 -11.15 9.70 5.71
CA HIS A 2 -9.96 8.96 6.17
C HIS A 2 -8.72 9.44 5.41
N LEU A 3 -8.08 10.51 5.88
CA LEU A 3 -6.86 11.08 5.27
C LEU A 3 -5.62 10.22 5.55
N ASP A 4 -5.67 9.44 6.61
CA ASP A 4 -4.65 8.51 7.10
C ASP A 4 -4.67 7.13 6.40
N LEU A 5 -5.66 6.90 5.51
CA LEU A 5 -5.79 5.69 4.71
C LEU A 5 -5.59 6.01 3.20
N PRO A 6 -4.33 6.21 2.78
CA PRO A 6 -4.01 6.72 1.45
C PRO A 6 -4.12 5.69 0.32
N LEU A 7 -4.35 4.41 0.64
CA LEU A 7 -4.46 3.33 -0.32
C LEU A 7 -5.90 2.85 -0.42
N GLU A 8 -6.36 2.58 -1.64
CA GLU A 8 -7.71 2.07 -1.92
C GLU A 8 -7.63 0.84 -2.82
N GLN A 9 -8.42 -0.17 -2.50
CA GLN A 9 -8.61 -1.33 -3.35
C GLN A 9 -10.10 -1.62 -3.54
N LEU A 10 -10.54 -1.72 -4.79
CA LEU A 10 -11.92 -2.01 -5.13
C LEU A 10 -12.13 -3.53 -5.25
N VAL A 11 -13.16 -4.00 -4.55
CA VAL A 11 -13.55 -5.41 -4.53
C VAL A 11 -14.98 -5.53 -5.07
N LYS A 12 -15.18 -6.48 -5.97
CA LYS A 12 -16.45 -6.79 -6.62
C LYS A 12 -16.77 -8.26 -6.49
N ARG A 13 -18.02 -8.62 -6.73
CA ARG A 13 -18.45 -10.02 -6.83
C ARG A 13 -18.87 -10.34 -8.26
N ARG A 14 -18.30 -11.38 -8.83
CA ARG A 14 -18.70 -11.92 -10.13
C ARG A 14 -20.16 -12.37 -10.09
N GLY A 15 -20.93 -12.00 -11.11
CA GLY A 15 -22.34 -12.38 -11.21
C GLY A 15 -23.29 -11.64 -10.26
N ALA A 16 -22.82 -10.70 -9.45
CA ALA A 16 -23.71 -9.87 -8.66
C ALA A 16 -24.49 -8.89 -9.56
N ALA A 17 -25.81 -8.96 -9.54
CA ALA A 17 -26.66 -8.03 -10.26
C ALA A 17 -26.49 -6.58 -9.76
N PHE A 18 -26.29 -6.43 -8.44
CA PHE A 18 -26.08 -5.14 -7.79
C PHE A 18 -24.85 -5.20 -6.90
N GLN A 19 -23.79 -4.50 -7.30
CA GLN A 19 -22.53 -4.45 -6.52
C GLN A 19 -22.70 -3.75 -5.16
N LEU A 20 -23.66 -2.84 -5.03
CA LEU A 20 -23.95 -2.18 -3.75
C LEU A 20 -24.49 -3.16 -2.71
N ALA A 21 -25.37 -4.09 -3.10
CA ALA A 21 -25.89 -5.12 -2.20
C ALA A 21 -24.78 -6.05 -1.70
N PHE A 22 -23.93 -6.53 -2.61
CA PHE A 22 -22.72 -7.27 -2.26
C PHE A 22 -21.83 -6.49 -1.30
N ALA A 23 -21.51 -5.22 -1.63
CA ALA A 23 -20.61 -4.40 -0.83
C ALA A 23 -21.16 -4.12 0.58
N SER A 24 -22.46 -3.93 0.70
CA SER A 24 -23.13 -3.73 1.99
C SER A 24 -23.09 -4.99 2.87
N GLU A 25 -23.34 -6.15 2.28
CA GLU A 25 -23.20 -7.45 2.95
C GLU A 25 -21.73 -7.70 3.36
N ALA A 26 -20.78 -7.58 2.42
CA ALA A 26 -19.37 -7.84 2.64
C ALA A 26 -18.76 -6.94 3.72
N LYS A 27 -19.21 -5.70 3.81
CA LYS A 27 -18.80 -4.76 4.86
C LYS A 27 -19.13 -5.27 6.27
N THR A 28 -20.19 -6.03 6.45
CA THR A 28 -20.58 -6.56 7.77
C THR A 28 -19.72 -7.73 8.23
N LEU A 29 -19.06 -8.43 7.29
CA LEU A 29 -18.20 -9.57 7.59
C LEU A 29 -16.83 -9.15 8.16
N VAL A 30 -16.40 -7.93 7.88
CA VAL A 30 -15.08 -7.47 8.24
C VAL A 30 -15.21 -6.24 9.15
N PRO A 31 -14.93 -6.38 10.45
CA PRO A 31 -14.94 -5.24 11.35
C PRO A 31 -13.83 -4.25 10.96
N SER A 32 -14.18 -2.97 10.90
CA SER A 32 -13.20 -1.90 10.66
C SER A 32 -12.15 -1.86 11.78
N ARG A 33 -10.91 -1.57 11.40
CA ARG A 33 -9.78 -1.39 12.31
C ARG A 33 -9.10 -0.05 12.02
N GLU A 34 -8.15 0.33 12.86
CA GLU A 34 -7.41 1.56 12.70
C GLU A 34 -6.58 1.58 11.40
N GLU A 35 -6.09 0.42 10.96
CA GLU A 35 -5.25 0.29 9.78
C GLU A 35 -6.03 0.27 8.46
N PHE A 36 -7.33 -0.02 8.49
CA PHE A 36 -8.18 -0.06 7.31
C PHE A 36 -9.64 0.27 7.59
N ALA A 37 -10.35 0.73 6.57
CA ALA A 37 -11.79 0.99 6.61
C ALA A 37 -12.49 0.48 5.35
N LEU A 38 -13.77 0.16 5.47
CA LEU A 38 -14.59 -0.36 4.39
C LEU A 38 -15.71 0.62 4.04
N SER A 39 -15.91 0.86 2.76
CA SER A 39 -16.98 1.70 2.23
C SER A 39 -17.70 1.01 1.08
N ALA A 40 -19.03 0.91 1.17
CA ALA A 40 -19.86 0.34 0.12
C ALA A 40 -20.26 1.41 -0.91
N SER A 41 -20.26 1.05 -2.18
CA SER A 41 -20.71 1.89 -3.28
C SER A 41 -21.36 1.07 -4.40
N HIS A 42 -21.98 1.74 -5.38
CA HIS A 42 -22.49 1.08 -6.59
C HIS A 42 -21.40 0.40 -7.44
N ARG A 43 -20.13 0.78 -7.26
CA ARG A 43 -18.99 0.16 -7.94
C ARG A 43 -18.52 -1.13 -7.26
N GLY A 44 -18.83 -1.33 -6.00
CA GLY A 44 -18.40 -2.44 -5.16
C GLY A 44 -17.98 -1.98 -3.77
N LEU A 45 -17.22 -2.83 -3.08
CA LEU A 45 -16.64 -2.55 -1.78
C LEU A 45 -15.26 -1.91 -1.94
N HIS A 46 -15.11 -0.72 -1.38
CA HIS A 46 -13.82 -0.03 -1.27
C HIS A 46 -13.14 -0.42 0.03
N VAL A 47 -11.98 -1.01 -0.06
CA VAL A 47 -11.09 -1.29 1.06
C VAL A 47 -10.07 -0.16 1.10
N LEU A 48 -10.15 0.70 2.10
CA LEU A 48 -9.21 1.79 2.35
C LEU A 48 -8.18 1.31 3.36
N ALA A 49 -6.89 1.56 3.12
CA ALA A 49 -5.83 1.06 3.97
C ALA A 49 -4.69 2.06 4.16
N ARG A 50 -3.98 1.93 5.27
CA ARG A 50 -2.80 2.72 5.61
C ARG A 50 -1.62 2.44 4.67
N ASN A 51 -1.45 1.18 4.28
CA ASN A 51 -0.40 0.68 3.38
C ASN A 51 -0.83 -0.65 2.75
N GLU A 52 0.03 -1.25 1.94
CA GLU A 52 -0.26 -2.52 1.24
C GLU A 52 -0.51 -3.70 2.17
N GLU A 53 0.22 -3.78 3.29
CA GLU A 53 0.06 -4.89 4.25
C GLU A 53 -1.29 -4.84 4.95
N ALA A 54 -1.80 -3.65 5.22
CA ALA A 54 -3.11 -3.46 5.84
C ALA A 54 -4.29 -3.87 4.94
N LEU A 55 -4.06 -4.10 3.63
CA LEU A 55 -5.06 -4.67 2.73
C LEU A 55 -5.25 -6.19 2.92
N ALA A 56 -4.23 -6.90 3.37
CA ALA A 56 -4.25 -8.36 3.41
C ALA A 56 -5.32 -8.94 4.36
N PRO A 57 -5.47 -8.49 5.61
CA PRO A 57 -6.45 -9.06 6.54
C PRO A 57 -7.90 -8.97 6.04
N PRO A 58 -8.42 -7.79 5.62
CA PRO A 58 -9.80 -7.70 5.13
C PRO A 58 -10.01 -8.51 3.85
N LEU A 59 -9.03 -8.53 2.94
CA LEU A 59 -9.12 -9.31 1.72
C LEU A 59 -9.12 -10.82 1.97
N GLN A 60 -8.39 -11.30 2.97
CA GLN A 60 -8.40 -12.72 3.34
C GLN A 60 -9.78 -13.15 3.81
N VAL A 61 -10.41 -12.40 4.72
CA VAL A 61 -11.78 -12.68 5.18
C VAL A 61 -12.77 -12.73 4.01
N LEU A 62 -12.66 -11.79 3.07
CA LEU A 62 -13.53 -11.74 1.90
C LEU A 62 -13.27 -12.90 0.94
N ARG A 63 -12.01 -13.33 0.75
CA ARG A 63 -11.68 -14.51 -0.05
C ARG A 63 -12.22 -15.79 0.55
N ASP A 64 -12.16 -15.94 1.86
CA ASP A 64 -12.68 -17.10 2.58
C ASP A 64 -14.22 -17.16 2.45
N ALA A 65 -14.90 -16.01 2.48
CA ALA A 65 -16.35 -15.93 2.37
C ALA A 65 -16.89 -16.13 0.93
N TYR A 66 -16.20 -15.56 -0.07
CA TYR A 66 -16.72 -15.49 -1.45
C TYR A 66 -15.92 -16.32 -2.46
N GLY A 67 -14.76 -16.84 -2.07
CA GLY A 67 -13.93 -17.71 -2.90
C GLY A 67 -13.64 -17.13 -4.29
N PRO A 68 -13.80 -17.94 -5.36
CA PRO A 68 -13.47 -17.52 -6.73
C PRO A 68 -14.44 -16.49 -7.33
N ALA A 69 -15.56 -16.22 -6.66
CA ALA A 69 -16.49 -15.18 -7.08
C ALA A 69 -15.97 -13.76 -6.72
N LEU A 70 -14.98 -13.66 -5.82
CA LEU A 70 -14.39 -12.37 -5.46
C LEU A 70 -13.48 -11.87 -6.58
N LEU A 71 -13.71 -10.64 -7.04
CA LEU A 71 -12.85 -9.93 -7.98
C LEU A 71 -12.19 -8.77 -7.24
N VAL A 72 -10.85 -8.80 -7.18
CA VAL A 72 -10.06 -7.78 -6.50
C VAL A 72 -9.28 -7.01 -7.56
N GLU A 73 -9.55 -5.71 -7.68
CA GLU A 73 -8.80 -4.83 -8.58
C GLU A 73 -7.41 -4.51 -7.99
N ALA A 74 -6.50 -4.00 -8.82
CA ALA A 74 -5.21 -3.52 -8.34
C ALA A 74 -5.40 -2.37 -7.35
N PRO A 75 -4.55 -2.26 -6.30
CA PRO A 75 -4.60 -1.15 -5.38
C PRO A 75 -4.29 0.17 -6.07
N LYS A 76 -4.94 1.23 -5.63
CA LYS A 76 -4.79 2.60 -6.17
C LYS A 76 -4.45 3.55 -5.04
N VAL A 77 -3.48 4.42 -5.30
CA VAL A 77 -3.14 5.50 -4.38
C VAL A 77 -4.21 6.59 -4.47
N ARG A 78 -4.72 7.02 -3.32
CA ARG A 78 -5.69 8.09 -3.21
C ARG A 78 -4.97 9.43 -3.18
N LEU A 79 -5.30 10.27 -4.14
CA LEU A 79 -4.81 11.65 -4.18
C LEU A 79 -5.79 12.57 -3.41
N LEU A 80 -5.25 13.55 -2.73
CA LEU A 80 -6.07 14.65 -2.23
C LEU A 80 -6.42 15.57 -3.40
N GLY A 81 -7.72 15.83 -3.55
CA GLY A 81 -8.26 16.63 -4.66
C GLY A 81 -7.88 18.11 -4.58
N GLY A 82 -8.14 18.82 -5.69
CA GLY A 82 -7.90 20.24 -5.88
C GLY A 82 -7.31 20.54 -7.25
N THR A 83 -7.05 21.82 -7.53
CA THR A 83 -6.36 22.26 -8.77
C THR A 83 -4.93 21.71 -8.88
N ARG A 84 -4.33 21.37 -7.75
CA ARG A 84 -3.03 20.70 -7.66
C ARG A 84 -3.20 19.47 -6.77
N PRO A 85 -3.38 18.27 -7.36
CA PRO A 85 -3.54 17.05 -6.59
C PRO A 85 -2.29 16.78 -5.75
N LYS A 86 -2.51 16.28 -4.52
CA LYS A 86 -1.42 15.91 -3.61
C LYS A 86 -1.38 14.39 -3.46
N GLU A 87 -0.20 13.82 -3.56
CA GLU A 87 0.07 12.41 -3.33
C GLU A 87 0.58 12.15 -1.91
N PRO A 88 0.29 10.98 -1.34
CA PRO A 88 0.84 10.59 -0.03
C PRO A 88 2.33 10.23 -0.17
N VAL A 89 3.15 10.83 0.68
CA VAL A 89 4.55 10.51 0.87
C VAL A 89 4.68 9.70 2.16
N MET A 90 5.38 8.58 2.08
CA MET A 90 5.51 7.63 3.17
C MET A 90 6.90 7.69 3.79
N HIS A 91 6.96 7.65 5.11
CA HIS A 91 8.18 7.26 5.82
C HIS A 91 8.37 5.75 5.70
N VAL A 92 9.56 5.35 5.35
CA VAL A 92 9.99 3.95 5.26
C VAL A 92 11.17 3.72 6.19
N ARG A 93 11.05 2.72 7.06
CA ARG A 93 12.16 2.21 7.85
C ARG A 93 12.33 0.72 7.57
N VAL A 94 13.54 0.32 7.22
CA VAL A 94 13.89 -1.09 6.99
C VAL A 94 15.04 -1.47 7.90
N SER A 95 14.88 -2.55 8.67
CA SER A 95 15.93 -3.18 9.47
C SER A 95 16.24 -4.53 8.86
N LEU A 96 17.49 -4.76 8.50
CA LEU A 96 17.91 -5.94 7.73
C LEU A 96 19.34 -6.34 8.07
N TYR A 97 19.75 -7.54 7.66
CA TYR A 97 21.14 -7.98 7.75
C TYR A 97 22.03 -7.18 6.81
N ALA A 98 23.26 -6.90 7.24
CA ALA A 98 24.23 -6.06 6.51
C ALA A 98 24.53 -6.57 5.09
N ASN A 99 24.51 -7.89 4.87
CA ASN A 99 24.75 -8.50 3.56
C ASN A 99 23.68 -8.17 2.49
N SER A 100 22.46 -7.84 2.89
CA SER A 100 21.37 -7.47 1.99
C SER A 100 21.25 -5.95 1.78
N ARG A 101 22.04 -5.15 2.50
CA ARG A 101 21.93 -3.67 2.52
C ARG A 101 22.00 -3.05 1.14
N ASP A 102 23.00 -3.39 0.36
CA ASP A 102 23.24 -2.73 -0.94
C ASP A 102 22.15 -3.05 -1.96
N ALA A 103 21.62 -4.28 -1.93
CA ALA A 103 20.51 -4.68 -2.78
C ALA A 103 19.24 -3.89 -2.43
N VAL A 104 18.89 -3.79 -1.15
CA VAL A 104 17.72 -3.07 -0.69
C VAL A 104 17.87 -1.56 -0.90
N ARG A 105 19.05 -1.00 -0.65
CA ARG A 105 19.36 0.40 -0.92
C ARG A 105 19.14 0.74 -2.41
N LYS A 106 19.66 -0.09 -3.32
CA LYS A 106 19.46 0.10 -4.77
C LYS A 106 17.99 0.01 -5.15
N ALA A 107 17.23 -0.93 -4.57
CA ALA A 107 15.80 -1.06 -4.82
C ALA A 107 15.00 0.18 -4.37
N LEU A 108 15.34 0.76 -3.21
CA LEU A 108 14.75 2.01 -2.73
C LEU A 108 15.12 3.20 -3.63
N GLN A 109 16.40 3.32 -4.02
CA GLN A 109 16.86 4.38 -4.92
C GLN A 109 16.20 4.31 -6.31
N ALA A 110 16.04 3.09 -6.86
CA ALA A 110 15.33 2.87 -8.13
C ALA A 110 13.85 3.30 -8.08
N ARG A 111 13.26 3.32 -6.88
CA ARG A 111 11.90 3.82 -6.59
C ARG A 111 11.86 5.33 -6.28
N GLY A 112 12.96 6.04 -6.46
CA GLY A 112 13.04 7.47 -6.20
C GLY A 112 13.02 7.84 -4.72
N ALA A 113 13.30 6.89 -3.82
CA ALA A 113 13.30 7.15 -2.38
C ALA A 113 14.48 8.05 -1.98
N ALA A 114 14.18 9.09 -1.20
CA ALA A 114 15.17 9.98 -0.60
C ALA A 114 15.65 9.36 0.73
N LEU A 115 16.87 8.80 0.73
CA LEU A 115 17.48 8.23 1.93
C LEU A 115 17.83 9.35 2.92
N SER A 116 17.29 9.26 4.14
CA SER A 116 17.56 10.18 5.25
C SER A 116 18.54 9.62 6.27
N GLU A 117 18.59 8.30 6.40
CA GLU A 117 19.52 7.61 7.31
C GLU A 117 19.92 6.26 6.70
N ASP A 118 21.22 5.95 6.83
CA ASP A 118 21.81 4.71 6.39
C ASP A 118 22.82 4.28 7.47
N TYR A 119 22.28 3.65 8.52
CA TYR A 119 23.11 3.12 9.61
C TYR A 119 23.62 1.72 9.27
N LEU A 120 24.91 1.53 9.33
CA LEU A 120 25.58 0.24 9.12
C LEU A 120 26.25 -0.22 10.42
N GLY A 121 25.68 -1.25 11.06
CA GLY A 121 26.31 -2.01 12.12
C GLY A 121 27.06 -3.22 11.59
N ALA A 122 27.73 -3.96 12.48
CA ALA A 122 28.50 -5.15 12.09
C ALA A 122 27.63 -6.27 11.48
N THR A 123 26.42 -6.46 11.99
CA THR A 123 25.50 -7.54 11.58
C THR A 123 24.22 -7.01 10.96
N TYR A 124 23.70 -5.92 11.50
CA TYR A 124 22.43 -5.31 11.07
C TYR A 124 22.66 -3.88 10.59
N CYS A 125 21.80 -3.48 9.68
CA CYS A 125 21.71 -2.10 9.26
C CYS A 125 20.25 -1.61 9.30
N VAL A 126 20.10 -0.28 9.32
CA VAL A 126 18.80 0.40 9.26
C VAL A 126 18.86 1.42 8.14
N LEU A 127 17.91 1.32 7.24
CA LEU A 127 17.68 2.30 6.19
C LEU A 127 16.41 3.08 6.51
N ARG A 128 16.46 4.40 6.42
CA ARG A 128 15.29 5.27 6.50
C ARG A 128 15.22 6.15 5.27
N CYS A 129 14.03 6.27 4.72
CA CYS A 129 13.80 7.13 3.57
C CYS A 129 12.36 7.65 3.54
N GLU A 130 12.12 8.58 2.63
CA GLU A 130 10.79 8.98 2.21
C GLU A 130 10.61 8.70 0.73
N ALA A 131 9.42 8.26 0.36
CA ALA A 131 9.03 8.05 -1.03
C ALA A 131 7.51 8.20 -1.20
N PRO A 132 7.03 8.59 -2.39
CA PRO A 132 5.63 8.54 -2.73
C PRO A 132 5.08 7.12 -2.62
N LEU A 133 3.87 6.96 -2.07
CA LEU A 133 3.24 5.65 -1.93
C LEU A 133 3.12 4.91 -3.27
N ALA A 134 2.88 5.63 -4.35
CA ALA A 134 2.79 5.05 -5.70
C ALA A 134 4.06 4.30 -6.12
N ASP A 135 5.23 4.79 -5.73
CA ASP A 135 6.51 4.17 -6.04
C ASP A 135 6.85 3.00 -5.11
N LEU A 136 6.21 2.95 -3.95
CA LEU A 136 6.41 1.89 -2.95
C LEU A 136 5.51 0.67 -3.15
N LEU A 137 4.53 0.74 -4.06
CA LEU A 137 3.67 -0.42 -4.35
C LEU A 137 4.51 -1.61 -4.82
N GLY A 138 4.30 -2.78 -4.19
CA GLY A 138 5.08 -3.99 -4.42
C GLY A 138 6.45 -4.03 -3.72
N PHE A 139 6.88 -2.95 -3.05
CA PHE A 139 8.16 -2.95 -2.33
C PHE A 139 8.23 -3.97 -1.18
N PRO A 140 7.18 -4.20 -0.36
CA PRO A 140 7.21 -5.24 0.67
C PRO A 140 7.51 -6.64 0.13
N ALA A 141 6.92 -6.99 -1.01
CA ALA A 141 7.17 -8.28 -1.67
C ALA A 141 8.60 -8.36 -2.25
N GLU A 142 9.09 -7.28 -2.85
CA GLU A 142 10.47 -7.19 -3.34
C GLU A 142 11.48 -7.28 -2.19
N LEU A 143 11.22 -6.59 -1.08
CA LEU A 143 12.04 -6.65 0.13
C LEU A 143 12.14 -8.07 0.68
N ALA A 144 11.01 -8.77 0.79
CA ALA A 144 10.98 -10.16 1.22
C ALA A 144 11.83 -11.06 0.30
N ARG A 145 11.76 -10.85 -1.01
CA ARG A 145 12.58 -11.59 -1.98
C ARG A 145 14.08 -11.27 -1.83
N LEU A 146 14.45 -10.01 -1.69
CA LEU A 146 15.85 -9.57 -1.58
C LEU A 146 16.52 -10.02 -0.28
N THR A 147 15.73 -10.22 0.78
CA THR A 147 16.23 -10.54 2.11
C THR A 147 15.83 -11.93 2.59
N ALA A 148 15.27 -12.78 1.71
CA ALA A 148 14.70 -14.08 2.05
C ALA A 148 13.72 -14.02 3.25
N GLY A 149 12.93 -12.93 3.34
CA GLY A 149 11.95 -12.71 4.39
C GLY A 149 12.52 -12.31 5.76
N THR A 150 13.82 -12.06 5.88
CA THR A 150 14.46 -11.75 7.16
C THR A 150 14.40 -10.27 7.56
N ALA A 151 14.15 -9.37 6.61
CA ALA A 151 14.03 -7.95 6.89
C ALA A 151 12.72 -7.62 7.61
N LYS A 152 12.80 -6.65 8.50
CA LYS A 152 11.62 -6.00 9.11
C LYS A 152 11.47 -4.61 8.51
N HIS A 153 10.24 -4.22 8.21
CA HIS A 153 9.97 -2.88 7.70
C HIS A 153 8.77 -2.25 8.40
N TRP A 154 8.72 -0.94 8.30
CA TRP A 154 7.62 -0.12 8.75
C TRP A 154 7.40 0.99 7.73
N ILE A 155 6.17 1.12 7.24
CA ILE A 155 5.77 2.10 6.24
C ILE A 155 4.55 2.84 6.78
N ALA A 156 4.67 4.14 6.97
CA ALA A 156 3.59 4.99 7.46
C ALA A 156 3.52 6.31 6.70
N LEU A 157 2.33 6.90 6.67
CA LEU A 157 2.13 8.22 6.06
C LEU A 157 2.95 9.28 6.80
N SER A 158 3.77 10.01 6.05
CA SER A 158 4.48 11.20 6.52
C SER A 158 3.63 12.45 6.29
N HIS A 159 3.38 12.76 5.05
CA HIS A 159 2.64 13.95 4.63
C HIS A 159 2.06 13.78 3.22
N TYR A 160 1.34 14.79 2.76
CA TYR A 160 0.88 14.88 1.38
C TYR A 160 1.66 15.97 0.64
N ALA A 161 2.31 15.63 -0.47
CA ALA A 161 3.05 16.55 -1.33
C ALA A 161 2.32 16.77 -2.66
N ILE A 162 2.55 17.92 -3.30
CA ILE A 162 2.02 18.17 -4.64
C ILE A 162 2.64 17.18 -5.61
N VAL A 163 1.80 16.54 -6.44
CA VAL A 163 2.27 15.66 -7.51
C VAL A 163 3.11 16.48 -8.49
N THR A 164 4.41 16.20 -8.52
CA THR A 164 5.37 16.85 -9.42
C THR A 164 5.59 16.06 -10.71
N ARG A 165 5.05 14.84 -10.79
CA ARG A 165 5.14 13.97 -11.96
C ARG A 165 3.88 14.07 -12.80
N ASP A 166 4.03 14.00 -14.13
CA ASP A 166 2.89 13.83 -15.02
C ASP A 166 2.13 12.55 -14.64
N PRO A 167 0.82 12.61 -14.41
CA PRO A 167 0.02 11.44 -14.01
C PRO A 167 -0.05 10.33 -15.10
N GLY A 168 0.68 10.46 -16.20
CA GLY A 168 0.76 9.51 -17.31
C GLY A 168 2.18 9.05 -17.68
N GLY A 169 3.22 9.51 -17.01
CA GLY A 169 4.61 9.19 -17.36
C GLY A 169 5.08 7.83 -16.84
N ARG A 170 4.76 6.73 -17.53
CA ARG A 170 5.68 5.60 -17.56
C ARG A 170 6.93 6.08 -18.29
N ALA A 171 8.06 6.16 -17.58
CA ALA A 171 9.35 6.28 -18.24
C ALA A 171 9.51 5.11 -19.22
N ALA A 172 9.84 5.46 -20.47
CA ALA A 172 10.19 4.53 -21.52
C ALA A 172 11.50 3.80 -21.17
#